data_77477d9c71888d08444d9adf109c0677
#
_entry.id   77477d9c71888d08444d9adf109c0677
#
_cell.length_a   1.000
_cell.length_b   1.000
_cell.length_c   1.000
_cell.angle_alpha   90.00
_cell.angle_beta   90.00
_cell.angle_gamma   90.00
#
_symmetry.space_group_name_H-M   'P 1'
#
loop_
_entity.id
_entity.type
_entity.pdbx_description
1 polymer ?
#
loop_
_entity_poly.entity_id
_entity_poly.type
_entity_poly.pdbx_seq_one_letter_code
_entity_poly.pdbx_strand_id
1 'polypeptide(L)'
;MAIVTKYLSVTLDSITEDQRLMLDKYYEDIYIDGFLKKRTHHGNSRKGKYWITHYFLNDSEDINTILDEFCDIGLKKRCIIYNNMQTNGNYTLWDWAEYSPEKVIKFKGKTVLDSNNRRFVNIYNDINTNAIKRAHKYFYENVYDGELSDRLLGFSYFENGELEYISDINNRFDYVKPIDLTQFLADTHFSQVDFPWDQHTYYHNLYPLFPEGDTV
;
A
#
# COMPACT_ATOMS: atom_id res chain seq x y z
N MET A 1 5.40 -27.24 -4.84
CA MET A 1 5.03 -25.86 -5.11
C MET A 1 3.52 -25.81 -5.28
N ALA A 2 2.82 -25.25 -4.28
CA ALA A 2 1.37 -25.08 -4.31
C ALA A 2 1.03 -23.70 -4.87
N ILE A 3 0.20 -23.63 -5.91
CA ILE A 3 -0.28 -22.38 -6.52
C ILE A 3 -1.76 -22.24 -6.17
N VAL A 4 -2.15 -21.10 -5.59
CA VAL A 4 -3.54 -20.79 -5.24
C VAL A 4 -3.92 -19.46 -5.87
N THR A 5 -5.03 -19.45 -6.63
CA THR A 5 -5.63 -18.23 -7.15
C THR A 5 -6.83 -17.85 -6.30
N LYS A 6 -6.93 -16.58 -5.91
CA LYS A 6 -8.08 -16.00 -5.21
C LYS A 6 -8.61 -14.80 -5.98
N TYR A 7 -9.93 -14.63 -5.99
CA TYR A 7 -10.57 -13.43 -6.52
C TYR A 7 -11.16 -12.62 -5.38
N LEU A 8 -10.95 -11.32 -5.42
CA LEU A 8 -11.41 -10.40 -4.38
C LEU A 8 -12.20 -9.24 -5.01
N SER A 9 -13.23 -8.77 -4.31
CA SER A 9 -13.93 -7.51 -4.65
C SER A 9 -13.00 -6.30 -4.48
N VAL A 10 -13.46 -5.11 -4.81
CA VAL A 10 -12.70 -3.86 -4.55
C VAL A 10 -12.58 -3.54 -3.06
N THR A 11 -13.44 -4.14 -2.23
CA THR A 11 -13.38 -4.09 -0.77
C THR A 11 -12.55 -5.22 -0.16
N LEU A 12 -11.88 -6.01 -1.00
CA LEU A 12 -11.03 -7.15 -0.66
C LEU A 12 -11.77 -8.37 -0.09
N ASP A 13 -13.10 -8.43 -0.22
CA ASP A 13 -13.87 -9.63 0.14
C ASP A 13 -13.65 -10.73 -0.88
N SER A 14 -13.55 -11.98 -0.42
CA SER A 14 -13.43 -13.14 -1.31
C SER A 14 -14.68 -13.30 -2.17
N ILE A 15 -14.48 -13.47 -3.48
CA ILE A 15 -15.54 -13.70 -4.45
C ILE A 15 -15.27 -14.97 -5.26
N THR A 16 -16.31 -15.56 -5.82
CA THR A 16 -16.18 -16.72 -6.72
C THR A 16 -15.75 -16.30 -8.12
N GLU A 17 -15.31 -17.27 -8.92
CA GLU A 17 -14.98 -17.04 -10.33
C GLU A 17 -16.19 -16.52 -11.12
N ASP A 18 -17.39 -17.01 -10.84
CA ASP A 18 -18.62 -16.55 -11.51
C ASP A 18 -18.97 -15.12 -11.09
N GLN A 19 -18.82 -14.78 -9.82
CA GLN A 19 -19.09 -13.43 -9.31
C GLN A 19 -18.15 -12.40 -9.95
N ARG A 20 -16.85 -12.72 -10.16
CA ARG A 20 -15.91 -11.80 -10.81
C ARG A 20 -16.32 -11.39 -12.22
N LEU A 21 -17.01 -12.29 -12.96
CA LEU A 21 -17.44 -12.01 -14.33
C LEU A 21 -18.55 -10.94 -14.39
N MET A 22 -19.24 -10.70 -13.27
CA MET A 22 -20.30 -9.70 -13.13
C MET A 22 -19.77 -8.34 -12.65
N LEU A 23 -18.48 -8.25 -12.28
CA LEU A 23 -17.91 -7.05 -11.71
C LEU A 23 -17.10 -6.25 -12.74
N ASP A 24 -17.28 -4.93 -12.73
CA ASP A 24 -16.45 -4.00 -13.51
C ASP A 24 -15.01 -3.89 -12.97
N LYS A 25 -14.82 -4.21 -11.69
CA LYS A 25 -13.53 -4.13 -11.01
C LYS A 25 -13.40 -5.26 -10.00
N TYR A 26 -12.25 -5.91 -10.01
CA TYR A 26 -11.90 -6.94 -9.03
C TYR A 26 -10.38 -7.11 -8.96
N TYR A 27 -9.90 -7.85 -7.95
CA TYR A 27 -8.51 -8.28 -7.84
C TYR A 27 -8.40 -9.77 -8.10
N GLU A 28 -7.31 -10.15 -8.75
CA GLU A 28 -6.85 -11.53 -8.91
C GLU A 28 -5.52 -11.68 -8.19
N ASP A 29 -5.50 -12.48 -7.12
CA ASP A 29 -4.31 -12.76 -6.33
C ASP A 29 -3.81 -14.16 -6.65
N ILE A 30 -2.51 -14.28 -6.92
CA ILE A 30 -1.81 -15.57 -7.07
C ILE A 30 -0.83 -15.72 -5.93
N TYR A 31 -1.01 -16.79 -5.16
CA TYR A 31 -0.12 -17.20 -4.08
C TYR A 31 0.71 -18.40 -4.52
N ILE A 32 2.00 -18.39 -4.17
CA ILE A 32 2.92 -19.51 -4.36
C ILE A 32 3.44 -19.91 -2.98
N ASP A 33 3.21 -21.17 -2.58
CA ASP A 33 3.58 -21.70 -1.26
C ASP A 33 3.16 -20.80 -0.07
N GLY A 34 1.96 -20.19 -0.21
CA GLY A 34 1.35 -19.32 0.80
C GLY A 34 1.74 -17.84 0.71
N PHE A 35 2.72 -17.46 -0.11
CA PHE A 35 3.14 -16.06 -0.29
C PHE A 35 2.45 -15.43 -1.49
N LEU A 36 1.99 -14.18 -1.34
CA LEU A 36 1.44 -13.41 -2.46
C LEU A 36 2.54 -13.14 -3.48
N LYS A 37 2.41 -13.75 -4.66
CA LYS A 37 3.35 -13.59 -5.78
C LYS A 37 2.92 -12.50 -6.74
N LYS A 38 1.60 -12.40 -6.97
CA LYS A 38 1.05 -11.45 -7.93
C LYS A 38 -0.36 -11.04 -7.50
N ARG A 39 -0.65 -9.74 -7.59
CA ARG A 39 -2.01 -9.19 -7.51
C ARG A 39 -2.29 -8.40 -8.77
N THR A 40 -3.33 -8.74 -9.51
CA THR A 40 -3.78 -7.97 -10.67
C THR A 40 -5.09 -7.26 -10.37
N HIS A 41 -5.09 -5.94 -10.44
CA HIS A 41 -6.30 -5.14 -10.42
C HIS A 41 -6.85 -5.07 -11.85
N HIS A 42 -7.98 -5.74 -12.06
CA HIS A 42 -8.76 -5.64 -13.27
C HIS A 42 -9.77 -4.51 -13.13
N GLY A 43 -9.83 -3.62 -14.11
CA GLY A 43 -10.78 -2.51 -14.07
C GLY A 43 -11.36 -2.19 -15.44
N ASN A 44 -12.62 -1.76 -15.43
CA ASN A 44 -13.32 -1.19 -16.57
C ASN A 44 -13.70 0.25 -16.24
N SER A 45 -13.37 1.18 -17.13
CA SER A 45 -13.68 2.59 -16.97
C SER A 45 -14.30 3.14 -18.26
N ARG A 46 -14.82 4.36 -18.22
CA ARG A 46 -15.30 5.07 -19.44
C ARG A 46 -14.23 5.18 -20.54
N LYS A 47 -12.93 5.05 -20.19
CA LYS A 47 -11.79 5.06 -21.13
C LYS A 47 -11.36 3.66 -21.58
N GLY A 48 -12.12 2.62 -21.23
CA GLY A 48 -11.87 1.21 -21.56
C GLY A 48 -11.27 0.41 -20.41
N LYS A 49 -10.96 -0.85 -20.71
CA LYS A 49 -10.34 -1.78 -19.76
C LYS A 49 -8.91 -1.37 -19.44
N TYR A 50 -8.49 -1.63 -18.22
CA TYR A 50 -7.10 -1.46 -17.78
C TYR A 50 -6.73 -2.55 -16.78
N TRP A 51 -5.42 -2.83 -16.65
CA TRP A 51 -4.87 -3.78 -15.69
C TRP A 51 -3.67 -3.14 -15.01
N ILE A 52 -3.60 -3.30 -13.69
CA ILE A 52 -2.44 -2.93 -12.90
C ILE A 52 -1.99 -4.18 -12.18
N THR A 53 -0.81 -4.69 -12.52
CA THR A 53 -0.24 -5.88 -11.90
C THR A 53 0.81 -5.47 -10.88
N HIS A 54 0.62 -5.89 -9.64
CA HIS A 54 1.63 -5.87 -8.58
C HIS A 54 2.35 -7.21 -8.61
N TYR A 55 3.65 -7.20 -8.82
CA TYR A 55 4.47 -8.41 -8.92
C TYR A 55 5.60 -8.38 -7.91
N PHE A 56 5.71 -9.42 -7.08
CA PHE A 56 6.74 -9.58 -6.07
C PHE A 56 7.87 -10.42 -6.64
N LEU A 57 8.95 -9.74 -7.07
CA LEU A 57 10.08 -10.32 -7.78
C LEU A 57 10.96 -11.12 -6.82
N ASN A 58 11.39 -12.32 -7.23
CA ASN A 58 12.43 -13.09 -6.56
C ASN A 58 13.79 -12.80 -7.21
N ASP A 59 14.89 -13.03 -6.49
CA ASP A 59 16.25 -12.76 -6.97
C ASP A 59 16.65 -13.50 -8.24
N SER A 60 15.98 -14.64 -8.54
CA SER A 60 16.24 -15.46 -9.73
C SER A 60 15.46 -15.05 -10.98
N GLU A 61 14.54 -14.09 -10.88
CA GLU A 61 13.65 -13.71 -11.97
C GLU A 61 14.18 -12.47 -12.72
N ASP A 62 14.06 -12.49 -14.04
CA ASP A 62 14.43 -11.36 -14.88
C ASP A 62 13.30 -10.34 -15.00
N ILE A 63 13.58 -9.10 -14.59
CA ILE A 63 12.62 -8.00 -14.61
C ILE A 63 12.08 -7.71 -16.03
N ASN A 64 12.90 -7.85 -17.06
CA ASN A 64 12.47 -7.58 -18.44
C ASN A 64 11.43 -8.60 -18.89
N THR A 65 11.60 -9.86 -18.53
CA THR A 65 10.62 -10.92 -18.80
C THR A 65 9.28 -10.60 -18.14
N ILE A 66 9.29 -10.12 -16.89
CA ILE A 66 8.07 -9.72 -16.16
C ILE A 66 7.42 -8.50 -16.82
N LEU A 67 8.21 -7.51 -17.25
CA LEU A 67 7.68 -6.33 -17.94
C LEU A 67 7.11 -6.69 -19.32
N ASP A 68 7.70 -7.65 -20.02
CA ASP A 68 7.19 -8.14 -21.31
C ASP A 68 5.82 -8.80 -21.16
N GLU A 69 5.59 -9.50 -20.05
CA GLU A 69 4.31 -10.17 -19.76
C GLU A 69 3.22 -9.18 -19.29
N PHE A 70 3.59 -8.23 -18.40
CA PHE A 70 2.61 -7.43 -17.67
C PHE A 70 2.50 -5.97 -18.11
N CYS A 71 3.33 -5.48 -19.03
CA CYS A 71 3.19 -4.16 -19.65
C CYS A 71 2.77 -4.28 -21.11
N ASP A 72 1.70 -3.58 -21.51
CA ASP A 72 1.19 -3.63 -22.89
C ASP A 72 0.45 -2.33 -23.23
N ILE A 73 0.87 -1.65 -24.31
CA ILE A 73 0.31 -0.38 -24.75
C ILE A 73 -1.13 -0.55 -25.23
N GLY A 74 -1.40 -1.58 -26.04
CA GLY A 74 -2.72 -1.81 -26.64
C GLY A 74 -3.79 -2.15 -25.61
N LEU A 75 -3.40 -2.91 -24.57
CA LEU A 75 -4.27 -3.32 -23.47
C LEU A 75 -4.18 -2.39 -22.27
N LYS A 76 -3.38 -1.32 -22.30
CA LYS A 76 -3.16 -0.38 -21.18
C LYS A 76 -2.74 -1.09 -19.89
N LYS A 77 -1.93 -2.12 -20.00
CA LYS A 77 -1.39 -2.86 -18.85
C LYS A 77 -0.22 -2.09 -18.25
N ARG A 78 -0.22 -1.95 -16.92
CA ARG A 78 0.88 -1.38 -16.13
C ARG A 78 1.34 -2.40 -15.10
N CYS A 79 2.61 -2.33 -14.72
CA CYS A 79 3.18 -3.20 -13.71
C CYS A 79 3.85 -2.41 -12.58
N ILE A 80 3.62 -2.83 -11.34
CA ILE A 80 4.36 -2.38 -10.16
C ILE A 80 5.19 -3.58 -9.71
N ILE A 81 6.50 -3.45 -9.77
CA ILE A 81 7.44 -4.50 -9.37
C ILE A 81 7.98 -4.17 -7.98
N TYR A 82 7.91 -5.16 -7.08
CA TYR A 82 8.48 -5.14 -5.74
C TYR A 82 9.71 -6.04 -5.72
N ASN A 83 10.85 -5.52 -5.26
CA ASN A 83 12.12 -6.23 -5.17
C ASN A 83 12.88 -5.87 -3.89
N ASN A 84 14.09 -6.43 -3.69
CA ASN A 84 14.96 -6.15 -2.55
C ASN A 84 14.26 -6.31 -1.19
N MET A 85 13.57 -7.44 -1.02
CA MET A 85 12.82 -7.77 0.21
C MET A 85 13.72 -7.80 1.43
N GLN A 86 13.29 -7.11 2.49
CA GLN A 86 13.89 -7.17 3.82
C GLN A 86 12.79 -7.42 4.85
N THR A 87 13.02 -8.32 5.80
CA THR A 87 12.04 -8.65 6.83
C THR A 87 12.51 -8.21 8.22
N ASN A 88 11.57 -7.74 9.05
CA ASN A 88 11.77 -7.48 10.46
C ASN A 88 10.49 -7.86 11.22
N GLY A 89 10.54 -8.98 11.96
CA GLY A 89 9.36 -9.53 12.63
C GLY A 89 8.23 -9.81 11.64
N ASN A 90 7.07 -9.22 11.90
CA ASN A 90 5.86 -9.36 11.06
C ASN A 90 5.80 -8.38 9.88
N TYR A 91 6.84 -7.61 9.65
CA TYR A 91 6.89 -6.58 8.62
C TYR A 91 7.88 -6.91 7.52
N THR A 92 7.53 -6.51 6.29
CA THR A 92 8.37 -6.68 5.10
C THR A 92 8.54 -5.36 4.39
N LEU A 93 9.78 -4.91 4.23
CA LEU A 93 10.16 -3.75 3.41
C LEU A 93 10.47 -4.21 2.00
N TRP A 94 9.91 -3.48 1.03
CA TRP A 94 10.16 -3.67 -0.39
C TRP A 94 10.61 -2.36 -1.04
N ASP A 95 11.56 -2.44 -1.95
CA ASP A 95 11.71 -1.43 -2.99
C ASP A 95 10.66 -1.68 -4.06
N TRP A 96 10.04 -0.63 -4.60
CA TRP A 96 9.06 -0.78 -5.66
C TRP A 96 9.25 0.24 -6.79
N ALA A 97 8.86 -0.15 -8.01
CA ALA A 97 8.81 0.73 -9.17
C ALA A 97 7.54 0.46 -9.99
N GLU A 98 6.82 1.51 -10.36
CA GLU A 98 5.68 1.46 -11.29
C GLU A 98 6.15 1.73 -12.70
N TYR A 99 5.84 0.81 -13.61
CA TYR A 99 6.13 0.88 -15.03
C TYR A 99 4.86 1.17 -15.82
N SER A 100 4.97 2.11 -16.77
CA SER A 100 3.93 2.38 -17.76
C SER A 100 3.78 1.22 -18.75
N PRO A 101 2.71 1.24 -19.60
CA PRO A 101 2.59 0.28 -20.70
C PRO A 101 3.80 0.23 -21.63
N GLU A 102 4.54 1.35 -21.77
CA GLU A 102 5.78 1.47 -22.56
C GLU A 102 7.03 0.99 -21.79
N LYS A 103 6.85 0.36 -20.63
CA LYS A 103 7.92 -0.15 -19.74
C LYS A 103 8.85 0.94 -19.20
N VAL A 104 8.36 2.17 -19.08
CA VAL A 104 9.10 3.31 -18.53
C VAL A 104 8.70 3.52 -17.08
N ILE A 105 9.68 3.68 -16.19
CA ILE A 105 9.42 3.99 -14.79
C ILE A 105 8.68 5.33 -14.68
N LYS A 106 7.52 5.32 -14.03
CA LYS A 106 6.72 6.52 -13.71
C LYS A 106 6.87 6.94 -12.26
N PHE A 107 6.95 5.96 -11.37
CA PHE A 107 7.12 6.15 -9.94
C PHE A 107 8.05 5.06 -9.38
N LYS A 108 8.74 5.37 -8.30
CA LYS A 108 9.51 4.39 -7.52
C LYS A 108 9.55 4.79 -6.05
N GLY A 109 9.90 3.86 -5.19
CA GLY A 109 10.01 4.13 -3.77
C GLY A 109 10.22 2.90 -2.92
N LYS A 110 9.77 3.01 -1.66
CA LYS A 110 9.81 1.93 -0.68
C LYS A 110 8.44 1.77 -0.04
N THR A 111 8.10 0.54 0.35
CA THR A 111 6.90 0.27 1.15
C THR A 111 7.17 -0.76 2.21
N VAL A 112 6.57 -0.58 3.39
CA VAL A 112 6.52 -1.61 4.44
C VAL A 112 5.12 -2.18 4.48
N LEU A 113 5.02 -3.50 4.40
CA LEU A 113 3.79 -4.26 4.52
C LEU A 113 3.83 -5.08 5.81
N ASP A 114 2.68 -5.28 6.47
CA ASP A 114 2.52 -6.22 7.56
C ASP A 114 2.24 -7.65 7.03
N SER A 115 2.09 -8.61 7.94
CA SER A 115 1.77 -10.01 7.62
C SER A 115 0.43 -10.20 6.90
N ASN A 116 -0.48 -9.22 6.97
CA ASN A 116 -1.76 -9.19 6.27
C ASN A 116 -1.68 -8.44 4.93
N ASN A 117 -0.47 -8.04 4.49
CA ASN A 117 -0.22 -7.20 3.32
C ASN A 117 -0.85 -5.79 3.41
N ARG A 118 -1.14 -5.29 4.62
CA ARG A 118 -1.54 -3.91 4.82
C ARG A 118 -0.31 -3.01 4.76
N ARG A 119 -0.46 -1.84 4.18
CA ARG A 119 0.65 -0.91 3.97
C ARG A 119 0.87 -0.05 5.22
N PHE A 120 2.01 -0.21 5.89
CA PHE A 120 2.42 0.60 7.05
C PHE A 120 3.21 1.85 6.67
N VAL A 121 4.04 1.73 5.65
CA VAL A 121 4.86 2.85 5.14
C VAL A 121 4.76 2.88 3.63
N ASN A 122 4.72 4.08 3.05
CA ASN A 122 4.87 4.28 1.62
C ASN A 122 5.70 5.51 1.32
N ILE A 123 6.80 5.32 0.64
CA ILE A 123 7.74 6.37 0.24
C ILE A 123 7.76 6.46 -1.28
N TYR A 124 7.66 7.67 -1.80
CA TYR A 124 7.89 8.00 -3.21
C TYR A 124 9.20 8.74 -3.34
N ASN A 125 10.05 8.25 -4.23
CA ASN A 125 11.34 8.85 -4.52
C ASN A 125 11.32 9.57 -5.87
N ASP A 126 12.17 10.58 -6.00
CA ASP A 126 12.50 11.15 -7.29
C ASP A 126 13.16 10.09 -8.18
N ILE A 127 12.74 10.02 -9.44
CA ILE A 127 13.22 8.99 -10.36
C ILE A 127 14.71 9.15 -10.67
N ASN A 128 15.20 10.38 -10.72
CA ASN A 128 16.56 10.70 -11.16
C ASN A 128 17.54 10.78 -9.97
N THR A 129 17.13 11.47 -8.89
CA THR A 129 18.00 11.76 -7.74
C THR A 129 17.88 10.76 -6.60
N ASN A 130 16.81 9.97 -6.61
CA ASN A 130 16.43 9.06 -5.52
C ASN A 130 16.08 9.75 -4.18
N ALA A 131 16.00 11.08 -4.15
CA ALA A 131 15.54 11.82 -2.99
C ALA A 131 14.07 11.52 -2.67
N ILE A 132 13.70 11.58 -1.40
CA ILE A 132 12.30 11.41 -0.99
C ILE A 132 11.50 12.60 -1.48
N LYS A 133 10.42 12.35 -2.23
CA LYS A 133 9.43 13.37 -2.65
C LYS A 133 8.22 13.40 -1.75
N ARG A 134 7.83 12.25 -1.23
CA ARG A 134 6.65 12.08 -0.40
C ARG A 134 6.80 10.81 0.43
N ALA A 135 6.44 10.89 1.69
CA ALA A 135 6.46 9.74 2.58
C ALA A 135 5.21 9.73 3.46
N HIS A 136 4.66 8.54 3.70
CA HIS A 136 3.50 8.35 4.54
C HIS A 136 3.72 7.13 5.45
N LYS A 137 3.21 7.20 6.68
CA LYS A 137 2.92 6.06 7.55
C LYS A 137 1.41 5.94 7.75
N TYR A 138 0.95 4.74 8.06
CA TYR A 138 -0.47 4.45 8.25
C TYR A 138 -0.67 3.71 9.57
N PHE A 139 -1.65 4.16 10.33
CA PHE A 139 -2.14 3.49 11.53
C PHE A 139 -3.51 2.90 11.24
N TYR A 140 -3.66 1.62 11.56
CA TYR A 140 -4.91 0.88 11.40
C TYR A 140 -5.48 0.58 12.78
N GLU A 141 -6.63 1.14 13.09
CA GLU A 141 -7.38 0.73 14.25
C GLU A 141 -8.21 -0.50 13.90
N ASN A 142 -7.95 -1.61 14.60
CA ASN A 142 -8.77 -2.80 14.47
C ASN A 142 -10.03 -2.60 15.33
N VAL A 143 -11.12 -2.14 14.73
CA VAL A 143 -12.44 -2.11 15.39
C VAL A 143 -13.03 -3.51 15.31
N TYR A 144 -12.95 -4.23 16.42
CA TYR A 144 -13.64 -5.50 16.59
C TYR A 144 -15.11 -5.24 16.89
N ASP A 145 -15.96 -5.17 15.87
CA ASP A 145 -17.42 -5.35 15.99
C ASP A 145 -18.07 -5.56 14.61
N GLY A 146 -17.54 -6.50 13.81
CA GLY A 146 -18.27 -7.05 12.68
C GLY A 146 -18.50 -6.13 11.47
N GLU A 147 -18.19 -4.85 11.56
CA GLU A 147 -18.17 -3.90 10.45
C GLU A 147 -16.74 -3.60 10.03
N LEU A 148 -16.46 -3.87 8.77
CA LEU A 148 -15.18 -3.67 8.08
C LEU A 148 -14.80 -2.19 7.92
N SER A 149 -14.62 -1.47 8.99
CA SER A 149 -14.03 -0.14 8.94
C SER A 149 -12.77 -0.08 9.79
N ASP A 150 -11.67 -0.60 9.26
CA ASP A 150 -10.36 -0.22 9.76
C ASP A 150 -10.26 1.29 9.69
N ARG A 151 -10.35 1.98 10.82
CA ARG A 151 -10.06 3.41 10.84
C ARG A 151 -8.61 3.59 10.46
N LEU A 152 -8.36 4.45 9.49
CA LEU A 152 -7.05 4.63 8.90
C LEU A 152 -6.58 6.07 9.10
N LEU A 153 -5.56 6.26 9.95
CA LEU A 153 -4.81 7.50 10.02
C LEU A 153 -3.64 7.48 9.05
N GLY A 154 -3.45 8.56 8.32
CA GLY A 154 -2.29 8.80 7.48
C GLY A 154 -1.41 9.89 8.08
N PHE A 155 -0.12 9.60 8.22
CA PHE A 155 0.92 10.52 8.66
C PHE A 155 1.81 10.85 7.48
N SER A 156 1.90 12.12 7.12
CA SER A 156 2.76 12.60 6.02
C SER A 156 4.00 13.27 6.56
N TYR A 157 5.11 13.10 5.86
CA TYR A 157 6.41 13.59 6.30
C TYR A 157 7.08 14.41 5.21
N PHE A 158 7.80 15.46 5.63
CA PHE A 158 8.72 16.21 4.80
C PHE A 158 9.89 15.34 4.31
N GLU A 159 10.65 15.84 3.35
CA GLU A 159 11.85 15.18 2.82
C GLU A 159 12.92 14.91 3.89
N ASN A 160 12.99 15.75 4.94
CA ASN A 160 13.90 15.57 6.08
C ASN A 160 13.41 14.53 7.11
N GLY A 161 12.20 13.96 6.92
CA GLY A 161 11.62 12.95 7.80
C GLY A 161 10.76 13.49 8.95
N GLU A 162 10.66 14.82 9.12
CA GLU A 162 9.79 15.43 10.13
C GLU A 162 8.32 15.32 9.71
N LEU A 163 7.42 15.19 10.71
CA LEU A 163 5.99 15.12 10.48
C LEU A 163 5.46 16.41 9.85
N GLU A 164 4.75 16.29 8.73
CA GLU A 164 4.16 17.40 8.01
C GLU A 164 2.68 17.59 8.39
N TYR A 165 1.88 16.52 8.32
CA TYR A 165 0.47 16.54 8.71
C TYR A 165 -0.07 15.14 9.00
N ILE A 166 -1.23 15.09 9.65
CA ILE A 166 -2.02 13.88 9.93
C ILE A 166 -3.37 14.00 9.22
N SER A 167 -3.88 12.90 8.69
CA SER A 167 -5.18 12.84 8.02
C SER A 167 -5.98 11.63 8.47
N ASP A 168 -7.30 11.80 8.62
CA ASP A 168 -8.26 10.71 8.69
C ASP A 168 -8.65 10.33 7.26
N ILE A 169 -8.13 9.19 6.78
CA ILE A 169 -8.29 8.78 5.38
C ILE A 169 -9.72 8.31 5.10
N ASN A 170 -10.39 7.69 6.05
CA ASN A 170 -11.71 7.11 5.85
C ASN A 170 -12.82 8.17 5.82
N ASN A 171 -12.68 9.22 6.64
CA ASN A 171 -13.70 10.26 6.76
C ASN A 171 -13.50 11.43 5.78
N ARG A 172 -12.43 11.41 4.94
CA ARG A 172 -12.09 12.46 3.96
C ARG A 172 -11.99 13.86 4.55
N PHE A 173 -11.65 13.99 5.84
CA PHE A 173 -11.40 15.28 6.44
C PHE A 173 -10.08 15.85 5.94
N ASP A 174 -10.14 17.13 5.59
CA ASP A 174 -9.04 17.88 5.02
C ASP A 174 -7.81 17.87 5.94
N TYR A 175 -6.67 17.86 5.30
CA TYR A 175 -5.34 17.87 5.86
C TYR A 175 -5.18 18.96 6.93
N VAL A 176 -5.08 18.56 8.17
CA VAL A 176 -4.79 19.49 9.27
C VAL A 176 -3.29 19.44 9.50
N LYS A 177 -2.60 20.57 9.28
CA LYS A 177 -1.21 20.70 9.74
C LYS A 177 -1.25 20.61 11.25
N PRO A 178 -0.42 19.78 11.90
CA PRO A 178 -0.43 19.65 13.35
C PRO A 178 0.13 20.91 14.00
N ILE A 179 -0.71 21.96 14.11
CA ILE A 179 -0.44 23.12 14.97
C ILE A 179 -0.68 22.73 16.42
N ASP A 180 -1.68 21.87 16.66
CA ASP A 180 -1.97 21.23 17.93
C ASP A 180 -2.57 19.85 17.68
N LEU A 181 -1.78 18.80 17.89
CA LEU A 181 -2.20 17.42 17.70
C LEU A 181 -3.33 17.05 18.67
N THR A 182 -3.28 17.56 19.92
CA THR A 182 -4.31 17.29 20.94
C THR A 182 -5.66 17.83 20.46
N GLN A 183 -5.67 19.04 19.90
CA GLN A 183 -6.89 19.64 19.35
C GLN A 183 -7.37 18.85 18.11
N PHE A 184 -6.48 18.43 17.21
CA PHE A 184 -6.83 17.60 16.07
C PHE A 184 -7.48 16.29 16.49
N LEU A 185 -6.90 15.58 17.46
CA LEU A 185 -7.44 14.33 18.00
C LEU A 185 -8.78 14.54 18.72
N ALA A 186 -9.00 15.72 19.35
CA ALA A 186 -10.26 16.07 19.98
C ALA A 186 -11.37 16.43 18.97
N ASP A 187 -11.01 17.10 17.87
CA ASP A 187 -11.97 17.58 16.85
C ASP A 187 -12.35 16.50 15.84
N THR A 188 -11.51 15.47 15.68
CA THR A 188 -11.81 14.31 14.85
C THR A 188 -12.51 13.23 15.66
N HIS A 189 -13.23 12.31 14.99
CA HIS A 189 -13.81 11.12 15.64
C HIS A 189 -12.75 10.23 16.32
N PHE A 190 -11.47 10.55 16.18
CA PHE A 190 -10.35 9.95 16.91
C PHE A 190 -10.29 10.31 18.40
N SER A 191 -11.05 11.28 18.89
CA SER A 191 -11.22 11.50 20.33
C SER A 191 -11.79 10.28 21.08
N GLN A 192 -12.41 9.34 20.36
CA GLN A 192 -12.93 8.07 20.88
C GLN A 192 -11.93 6.92 20.71
N VAL A 193 -10.84 7.12 19.99
CA VAL A 193 -9.75 6.16 19.82
C VAL A 193 -8.68 6.51 20.81
N ASP A 194 -8.29 5.53 21.60
CA ASP A 194 -7.14 5.67 22.48
C ASP A 194 -5.85 5.64 21.64
N PHE A 195 -5.52 6.77 21.02
CA PHE A 195 -4.26 6.99 20.32
C PHE A 195 -3.41 7.98 21.13
N PRO A 196 -2.80 7.54 22.24
CA PRO A 196 -1.95 8.40 23.05
C PRO A 196 -0.67 8.72 22.28
N TRP A 197 -0.59 9.94 21.72
CA TRP A 197 0.51 10.35 20.86
C TRP A 197 1.88 10.04 21.43
N ASP A 198 2.09 10.33 22.72
CA ASP A 198 3.38 10.12 23.38
C ASP A 198 3.80 8.63 23.45
N GLN A 199 2.85 7.71 23.33
CA GLN A 199 3.11 6.27 23.31
C GLN A 199 3.38 5.76 21.89
N HIS A 200 2.90 6.47 20.86
CA HIS A 200 3.06 6.09 19.46
C HIS A 200 4.25 6.81 18.79
N THR A 201 5.42 6.78 19.44
CA THR A 201 6.64 7.46 18.98
C THR A 201 7.10 7.06 17.58
N TYR A 202 6.71 5.89 17.12
CA TYR A 202 6.94 5.42 15.75
C TYR A 202 6.40 6.39 14.68
N TYR A 203 5.31 7.12 14.97
CA TYR A 203 4.68 8.05 14.03
C TYR A 203 5.20 9.48 14.12
N HIS A 204 6.07 9.80 15.09
CA HIS A 204 6.62 11.15 15.26
C HIS A 204 7.54 11.56 14.11
N ASN A 205 8.26 10.59 13.52
CA ASN A 205 9.19 10.80 12.42
C ASN A 205 9.06 9.70 11.37
N LEU A 206 9.56 9.94 10.16
CA LEU A 206 9.59 8.92 9.11
C LEU A 206 10.45 7.70 9.50
N TYR A 207 11.56 7.92 10.18
CA TYR A 207 12.45 6.85 10.63
C TYR A 207 12.26 6.55 12.13
N PRO A 208 12.37 5.27 12.53
CA PRO A 208 12.65 4.09 11.72
C PRO A 208 11.48 3.71 10.79
N LEU A 209 11.76 2.96 9.70
CA LEU A 209 10.71 2.48 8.78
C LEU A 209 9.93 1.29 9.35
N PHE A 210 10.59 0.43 10.11
CA PHE A 210 9.93 -0.67 10.82
C PHE A 210 9.46 -0.21 12.19
N PRO A 211 8.26 -0.61 12.61
CA PRO A 211 7.85 -0.43 14.00
C PRO A 211 8.79 -1.18 14.94
N GLU A 212 9.11 -0.59 16.09
CA GLU A 212 9.86 -1.24 17.17
C GLU A 212 8.89 -1.88 18.16
N GLY A 213 8.99 -3.21 18.34
CA GLY A 213 8.17 -3.97 19.29
C GLY A 213 6.72 -4.21 18.83
N ASP A 214 5.90 -4.76 19.75
CA ASP A 214 4.49 -5.11 19.52
C ASP A 214 3.53 -3.90 19.67
N THR A 215 4.04 -2.68 19.60
CA THR A 215 3.30 -1.43 19.89
C THR A 215 2.77 -0.73 18.63
N VAL A 216 2.16 -1.51 17.72
CA VAL A 216 1.45 -0.96 16.56
C VAL A 216 0.04 -1.52 16.50
#